data_f4c1400eea918dbc76c1bfce3aff52ee
#
_entry.id   f4c1400eea918dbc76c1bfce3aff52ee
#
_cell.length_a   1.000
_cell.length_b   1.000
_cell.length_c   1.000
_cell.angle_alpha   90.00
_cell.angle_beta   90.00
_cell.angle_gamma   90.00
#
_symmetry.space_group_name_H-M   'P 1'
#
loop_
_entity.id
_entity.type
_entity.pdbx_description
1 polymer ?
#
loop_
_entity_poly.entity_id
_entity_poly.type
_entity_poly.pdbx_seq_one_letter_code
_entity_poly.pdbx_strand_id
1 'polypeptide(L)'
;MTRLARELLQPDAAVIIDTETTDLPGQIVEVAVIDAATGKKLLDTLVRPTEPISDGARWVHGITDEMVAAARPFEKVLPRLRQVTKERVICAYNVDFDRPVVLGDVRRAGKKPMHLEPEDAWFCLMEAYKDWVGSFRWLRLGGRHRALGDCESARKVLIRMSKGRGATFTPTAPAPGDPIPGPPAGSVLVAMALTTDNS
;
A
#
# COMPACT_ATOMS: atom_id res chain seq x y z
N MET A 1 -12.11 -9.02 -12.91
CA MET A 1 -11.10 -9.15 -11.84
C MET A 1 -10.23 -10.40 -11.94
N THR A 2 -10.76 -11.63 -11.98
CA THR A 2 -9.94 -12.87 -12.00
C THR A 2 -8.94 -12.94 -13.17
N ARG A 3 -9.34 -12.54 -14.37
CA ARG A 3 -8.44 -12.46 -15.53
C ARG A 3 -7.33 -11.44 -15.29
N LEU A 4 -7.67 -10.23 -14.88
CA LEU A 4 -6.69 -9.17 -14.59
C LEU A 4 -5.71 -9.58 -13.49
N ALA A 5 -6.19 -10.23 -12.41
CA ALA A 5 -5.31 -10.76 -11.37
C ALA A 5 -4.31 -11.81 -11.90
N ARG A 6 -4.69 -12.63 -12.89
CA ARG A 6 -3.78 -13.56 -13.56
C ARG A 6 -2.77 -12.84 -14.46
N GLU A 7 -3.17 -11.75 -15.12
CA GLU A 7 -2.27 -10.92 -15.93
C GLU A 7 -1.21 -10.25 -15.06
N LEU A 8 -1.61 -9.67 -13.91
CA LEU A 8 -0.68 -9.05 -12.97
C LEU A 8 0.29 -10.05 -12.30
N LEU A 9 -0.05 -11.34 -12.27
CA LEU A 9 0.82 -12.40 -11.76
C LEU A 9 1.72 -13.03 -12.84
N GLN A 10 1.74 -12.50 -14.07
CA GLN A 10 2.71 -12.95 -15.08
C GLN A 10 4.12 -12.42 -14.75
N PRO A 11 5.16 -13.11 -15.19
CA PRO A 11 6.53 -12.63 -15.04
C PRO A 11 6.68 -11.19 -15.53
N ASP A 12 7.34 -10.36 -14.73
CA ASP A 12 7.63 -8.94 -14.99
C ASP A 12 6.42 -8.02 -15.25
N ALA A 13 5.18 -8.50 -15.09
CA ALA A 13 3.98 -7.70 -15.33
C ALA A 13 3.74 -6.65 -14.24
N ALA A 14 3.96 -7.00 -12.98
CA ALA A 14 3.65 -6.11 -11.87
C ALA A 14 4.61 -6.27 -10.68
N VAL A 15 4.64 -5.24 -9.85
CA VAL A 15 5.23 -5.25 -8.51
C VAL A 15 4.16 -4.89 -7.48
N ILE A 16 4.40 -5.25 -6.23
CA ILE A 16 3.57 -4.81 -5.10
C ILE A 16 4.45 -3.96 -4.20
N ILE A 17 3.98 -2.76 -3.91
CA ILE A 17 4.63 -1.79 -3.02
C ILE A 17 3.78 -1.57 -1.78
N ASP A 18 4.45 -1.25 -0.69
CA ASP A 18 3.85 -0.76 0.55
C ASP A 18 4.80 0.19 1.25
N THR A 19 4.26 1.18 2.00
CA THR A 19 5.04 2.20 2.68
C THR A 19 4.54 2.44 4.11
N GLU A 20 5.48 2.61 5.05
CA GLU A 20 5.21 3.15 6.38
C GLU A 20 5.68 4.61 6.45
N THR A 21 5.01 5.44 7.24
CA THR A 21 5.21 6.90 7.23
C THR A 21 5.39 7.51 8.61
N THR A 22 5.94 8.73 8.66
CA THR A 22 6.10 9.51 9.91
C THR A 22 4.77 9.89 10.53
N ASP A 23 3.74 10.13 9.72
CA ASP A 23 2.38 10.53 10.11
C ASP A 23 1.44 10.46 8.89
N LEU A 24 0.21 10.98 9.02
CA LEU A 24 -0.82 11.07 7.97
C LEU A 24 -1.27 12.53 7.77
N PRO A 25 -0.82 13.22 6.69
CA PRO A 25 0.19 12.82 5.71
C PRO A 25 1.61 12.90 6.30
N GLY A 26 2.55 12.09 5.80
CA GLY A 26 3.91 12.02 6.33
C GLY A 26 4.97 11.71 5.28
N GLN A 27 6.20 11.47 5.75
CA GLN A 27 7.34 11.02 4.94
C GLN A 27 7.53 9.51 5.10
N ILE A 28 8.07 8.86 4.09
CA ILE A 28 8.37 7.44 4.12
C ILE A 28 9.45 7.15 5.18
N VAL A 29 9.18 6.20 6.07
CA VAL A 29 10.15 5.64 7.03
C VAL A 29 10.52 4.19 6.71
N GLU A 30 9.68 3.48 5.97
CA GLU A 30 9.96 2.16 5.41
C GLU A 30 9.31 2.03 4.04
N VAL A 31 9.97 1.37 3.11
CA VAL A 31 9.40 1.02 1.80
C VAL A 31 9.81 -0.39 1.42
N ALA A 32 8.84 -1.18 0.99
CA ALA A 32 9.07 -2.49 0.41
C ALA A 32 8.46 -2.60 -0.98
N VAL A 33 9.13 -3.36 -1.85
CA VAL A 33 8.63 -3.75 -3.16
C VAL A 33 8.95 -5.22 -3.38
N ILE A 34 7.93 -6.00 -3.74
CA ILE A 34 8.09 -7.39 -4.14
C ILE A 34 7.63 -7.59 -5.59
N ASP A 35 8.18 -8.60 -6.24
CA ASP A 35 7.69 -9.09 -7.53
C ASP A 35 6.35 -9.78 -7.35
N ALA A 36 5.32 -9.37 -8.10
CA ALA A 36 3.97 -9.90 -7.93
C ALA A 36 3.87 -11.38 -8.29
N ALA A 37 4.57 -11.83 -9.33
CA ALA A 37 4.53 -13.22 -9.80
C ALA A 37 5.17 -14.18 -8.80
N THR A 38 6.36 -13.87 -8.34
CA THR A 38 7.20 -14.77 -7.54
C THR A 38 7.14 -14.51 -6.03
N GLY A 39 6.83 -13.27 -5.61
CA GLY A 39 6.97 -12.79 -4.24
C GLY A 39 8.41 -12.45 -3.86
N LYS A 40 9.35 -12.47 -4.82
CA LYS A 40 10.74 -12.11 -4.56
C LYS A 40 10.86 -10.66 -4.11
N LYS A 41 11.56 -10.45 -3.02
CA LYS A 41 11.90 -9.13 -2.51
C LYS A 41 12.82 -8.38 -3.48
N LEU A 42 12.37 -7.23 -3.99
CA LEU A 42 13.11 -6.36 -4.92
C LEU A 42 13.71 -5.13 -4.21
N LEU A 43 12.98 -4.62 -3.21
CA LEU A 43 13.38 -3.55 -2.31
C LEU A 43 12.76 -3.83 -0.94
N ASP A 44 13.50 -3.54 0.13
CA ASP A 44 13.02 -3.60 1.50
C ASP A 44 14.03 -2.82 2.35
N THR A 45 13.64 -1.63 2.80
CA THR A 45 14.57 -0.74 3.49
C THR A 45 13.86 0.29 4.36
N LEU A 46 14.47 0.59 5.50
CA LEU A 46 14.16 1.80 6.24
C LEU A 46 14.65 3.03 5.46
N VAL A 47 13.94 4.14 5.65
CA VAL A 47 14.24 5.44 5.05
C VAL A 47 14.33 6.47 6.16
N ARG A 48 15.36 7.31 6.13
CA ARG A 48 15.52 8.41 7.09
C ARG A 48 14.67 9.60 6.67
N PRO A 49 13.63 9.96 7.44
CA PRO A 49 12.83 11.16 7.19
C PRO A 49 13.58 12.43 7.63
N THR A 50 13.02 13.59 7.34
CA THR A 50 13.50 14.91 7.81
C THR A 50 12.63 15.49 8.94
N GLU A 51 11.61 14.77 9.34
CA GLU A 51 10.70 15.09 10.44
C GLU A 51 10.60 13.92 11.42
N PRO A 52 10.22 14.14 12.67
CA PRO A 52 10.06 13.08 13.66
C PRO A 52 8.88 12.18 13.32
N ILE A 53 8.96 10.92 13.76
CA ILE A 53 7.87 9.95 13.68
C ILE A 53 6.87 10.24 14.80
N SER A 54 5.59 10.44 14.45
CA SER A 54 4.55 10.68 15.45
C SER A 54 4.32 9.44 16.33
N ASP A 55 3.81 9.68 17.55
CA ASP A 55 3.47 8.58 18.46
C ASP A 55 2.39 7.66 17.86
N GLY A 56 1.45 8.23 17.10
CA GLY A 56 0.41 7.48 16.40
C GLY A 56 0.99 6.53 15.35
N ALA A 57 1.88 7.01 14.51
CA ALA A 57 2.55 6.21 13.50
C ALA A 57 3.41 5.11 14.13
N ARG A 58 4.21 5.46 15.14
CA ARG A 58 5.04 4.52 15.91
C ARG A 58 4.22 3.41 16.56
N TRP A 59 3.05 3.75 17.10
CA TRP A 59 2.15 2.75 17.68
C TRP A 59 1.63 1.75 16.63
N VAL A 60 1.46 2.19 15.37
CA VAL A 60 0.98 1.36 14.27
C VAL A 60 2.07 0.40 13.76
N HIS A 61 3.23 0.92 13.34
CA HIS A 61 4.28 0.14 12.65
C HIS A 61 5.50 -0.20 13.50
N GLY A 62 5.62 0.39 14.71
CA GLY A 62 6.71 0.10 15.66
C GLY A 62 8.08 0.65 15.24
N ILE A 63 8.17 1.46 14.17
CA ILE A 63 9.44 2.08 13.75
C ILE A 63 9.66 3.34 14.56
N THR A 64 10.87 3.51 15.11
CA THR A 64 11.26 4.66 15.92
C THR A 64 12.28 5.55 15.20
N ASP A 65 12.45 6.79 15.67
CA ASP A 65 13.44 7.72 15.12
C ASP A 65 14.87 7.15 15.19
N GLU A 66 15.18 6.41 16.26
CA GLU A 66 16.48 5.76 16.42
C GLU A 66 16.72 4.69 15.35
N MET A 67 15.67 3.93 14.98
CA MET A 67 15.79 2.88 13.96
C MET A 67 16.10 3.46 12.58
N VAL A 68 15.57 4.64 12.26
CA VAL A 68 15.77 5.29 10.97
C VAL A 68 16.94 6.26 10.92
N ALA A 69 17.55 6.61 12.07
CA ALA A 69 18.61 7.61 12.18
C ALA A 69 19.82 7.33 11.26
N ALA A 70 20.21 6.06 11.11
CA ALA A 70 21.30 5.63 10.24
C ALA A 70 20.83 5.18 8.85
N ALA A 71 19.52 5.22 8.56
CA ALA A 71 18.98 4.82 7.27
C ALA A 71 19.34 5.84 6.17
N ARG A 72 19.25 5.40 4.91
CA ARG A 72 19.46 6.27 3.76
C ARG A 72 18.28 7.23 3.61
N PRO A 73 18.52 8.52 3.30
CA PRO A 73 17.42 9.40 2.95
C PRO A 73 16.77 8.99 1.63
N PHE A 74 15.52 9.41 1.42
CA PHE A 74 14.69 8.95 0.29
C PHE A 74 15.34 9.17 -1.08
N GLU A 75 16.05 10.28 -1.30
CA GLU A 75 16.74 10.55 -2.58
C GLU A 75 17.81 9.50 -2.92
N LYS A 76 18.33 8.76 -1.94
CA LYS A 76 19.28 7.65 -2.15
C LYS A 76 18.56 6.30 -2.36
N VAL A 77 17.30 6.18 -1.96
CA VAL A 77 16.46 4.99 -2.16
C VAL A 77 15.72 5.07 -3.52
N LEU A 78 15.32 6.27 -3.93
CA LEU A 78 14.55 6.53 -5.15
C LEU A 78 15.12 5.88 -6.43
N PRO A 79 16.44 5.87 -6.70
CA PRO A 79 16.96 5.22 -7.91
C PRO A 79 16.64 3.73 -7.95
N ARG A 80 16.71 3.04 -6.80
CA ARG A 80 16.35 1.62 -6.72
C ARG A 80 14.86 1.41 -6.84
N LEU A 81 14.04 2.23 -6.18
CA LEU A 81 12.59 2.20 -6.31
C LEU A 81 12.18 2.31 -7.79
N ARG A 82 12.71 3.30 -8.51
CA ARG A 82 12.45 3.47 -9.95
C ARG A 82 12.88 2.28 -10.79
N GLN A 83 14.04 1.71 -10.49
CA GLN A 83 14.57 0.56 -11.24
C GLN A 83 13.63 -0.65 -11.13
N VAL A 84 13.11 -0.94 -9.93
CA VAL A 84 12.29 -2.14 -9.71
C VAL A 84 10.83 -1.98 -10.15
N THR A 85 10.36 -0.73 -10.29
CA THR A 85 8.98 -0.41 -10.72
C THR A 85 8.87 -0.07 -12.21
N LYS A 86 10.01 0.13 -12.90
CA LYS A 86 10.02 0.54 -14.30
C LYS A 86 9.37 -0.51 -15.20
N GLU A 87 8.49 -0.08 -16.12
CA GLU A 87 7.81 -0.94 -17.11
C GLU A 87 6.91 -2.02 -16.48
N ARG A 88 6.48 -1.82 -15.24
CA ARG A 88 5.60 -2.72 -14.48
C ARG A 88 4.42 -1.97 -13.92
N VAL A 89 3.28 -2.63 -13.81
CA VAL A 89 2.16 -2.09 -13.03
C VAL A 89 2.55 -2.06 -11.55
N ILE A 90 2.33 -0.93 -10.89
CA ILE A 90 2.64 -0.74 -9.48
C ILE A 90 1.36 -1.02 -8.69
N CYS A 91 1.26 -2.17 -8.07
CA CYS A 91 0.16 -2.52 -7.20
C CYS A 91 0.44 -2.04 -5.78
N ALA A 92 -0.52 -1.37 -5.16
CA ALA A 92 -0.54 -1.16 -3.71
C ALA A 92 -1.87 -1.67 -3.14
N TYR A 93 -1.89 -2.03 -1.86
CA TYR A 93 -3.16 -2.42 -1.27
C TYR A 93 -4.12 -1.24 -1.24
N ASN A 94 -3.65 -0.06 -0.83
CA ASN A 94 -4.39 1.21 -0.87
C ASN A 94 -3.60 2.26 -1.67
N VAL A 95 -3.85 2.35 -2.98
CA VAL A 95 -3.15 3.29 -3.86
C VAL A 95 -3.34 4.75 -3.43
N ASP A 96 -4.51 5.10 -2.89
CA ASP A 96 -4.81 6.46 -2.44
C ASP A 96 -3.94 6.88 -1.24
N PHE A 97 -3.32 5.93 -0.57
CA PHE A 97 -2.31 6.19 0.45
C PHE A 97 -0.88 6.18 -0.11
N ASP A 98 -0.44 5.06 -0.69
CA ASP A 98 0.97 4.87 -1.06
C ASP A 98 1.44 5.80 -2.18
N ARG A 99 0.60 5.99 -3.21
CA ARG A 99 0.98 6.84 -4.36
C ARG A 99 1.22 8.30 -3.97
N PRO A 100 0.33 9.01 -3.25
CA PRO A 100 0.60 10.38 -2.80
C PRO A 100 1.83 10.50 -1.91
N VAL A 101 2.07 9.54 -1.04
CA VAL A 101 3.24 9.47 -0.15
C VAL A 101 4.53 9.38 -0.97
N VAL A 102 4.61 8.42 -1.90
CA VAL A 102 5.76 8.26 -2.80
C VAL A 102 6.00 9.54 -3.62
N LEU A 103 4.95 10.11 -4.22
CA LEU A 103 5.06 11.34 -5.01
C LEU A 103 5.45 12.55 -4.15
N GLY A 104 4.98 12.60 -2.91
CA GLY A 104 5.35 13.62 -1.93
C GLY A 104 6.85 13.61 -1.66
N ASP A 105 7.41 12.43 -1.38
CA ASP A 105 8.84 12.28 -1.12
C ASP A 105 9.71 12.50 -2.37
N VAL A 106 9.23 12.10 -3.56
CA VAL A 106 9.90 12.43 -4.82
C VAL A 106 10.02 13.96 -5.01
N ARG A 107 8.93 14.70 -4.75
CA ARG A 107 8.92 16.17 -4.84
C ARG A 107 9.80 16.80 -3.77
N ARG A 108 9.73 16.30 -2.52
CA ARG A 108 10.56 16.76 -1.39
C ARG A 108 12.05 16.55 -1.66
N ALA A 109 12.41 15.48 -2.35
CA ALA A 109 13.77 15.24 -2.83
C ALA A 109 14.19 16.12 -4.04
N GLY A 110 13.34 17.02 -4.53
CA GLY A 110 13.60 17.86 -5.70
C GLY A 110 13.73 17.07 -7.01
N LYS A 111 13.08 15.91 -7.11
CA LYS A 111 13.14 15.01 -8.28
C LYS A 111 11.83 15.01 -9.06
N LYS A 112 11.90 14.66 -10.36
CA LYS A 112 10.70 14.43 -11.18
C LYS A 112 10.15 13.03 -10.88
N PRO A 113 8.83 12.82 -10.79
CA PRO A 113 8.27 11.51 -10.47
C PRO A 113 8.39 10.48 -11.61
N MET A 114 8.53 10.91 -12.85
CA MET A 114 8.65 10.04 -14.03
C MET A 114 7.47 9.06 -14.15
N HIS A 115 7.75 7.75 -14.36
CA HIS A 115 6.74 6.69 -14.47
C HIS A 115 5.96 6.39 -13.17
N LEU A 116 6.35 6.99 -12.04
CA LEU A 116 5.60 6.90 -10.79
C LEU A 116 4.42 7.87 -10.74
N GLU A 117 4.33 8.88 -11.65
CA GLU A 117 3.31 9.92 -11.61
C GLU A 117 1.96 9.51 -12.20
N PRO A 118 1.88 8.85 -13.38
CA PRO A 118 0.61 8.51 -14.00
C PRO A 118 -0.26 7.62 -13.10
N GLU A 119 -1.56 7.92 -13.05
CA GLU A 119 -2.49 7.13 -12.24
C GLU A 119 -2.67 5.71 -12.79
N ASP A 120 -2.66 5.56 -14.09
CA ASP A 120 -2.77 4.29 -14.80
C ASP A 120 -1.53 3.39 -14.64
N ALA A 121 -0.41 3.92 -14.13
CA ALA A 121 0.73 3.11 -13.70
C ALA A 121 0.46 2.35 -12.39
N TRP A 122 -0.60 2.72 -11.64
CA TRP A 122 -0.93 2.15 -10.34
C TRP A 122 -2.21 1.33 -10.37
N PHE A 123 -2.25 0.28 -9.55
CA PHE A 123 -3.41 -0.60 -9.42
C PHE A 123 -3.77 -0.83 -7.95
N CYS A 124 -5.00 -0.45 -7.57
CA CYS A 124 -5.50 -0.58 -6.20
C CYS A 124 -6.04 -1.99 -5.96
N LEU A 125 -5.33 -2.77 -5.14
CA LEU A 125 -5.74 -4.13 -4.79
C LEU A 125 -6.96 -4.14 -3.86
N MET A 126 -7.11 -3.15 -2.99
CA MET A 126 -8.23 -3.03 -2.05
C MET A 126 -9.56 -2.85 -2.79
N GLU A 127 -9.62 -1.94 -3.75
CA GLU A 127 -10.81 -1.73 -4.58
C GLU A 127 -11.13 -2.96 -5.43
N ALA A 128 -10.11 -3.51 -6.09
CA ALA A 128 -10.26 -4.71 -6.88
C ALA A 128 -10.74 -5.91 -6.06
N TYR A 129 -10.26 -6.05 -4.81
CA TYR A 129 -10.66 -7.12 -3.91
C TYR A 129 -12.07 -6.92 -3.38
N LYS A 130 -12.44 -5.69 -3.02
CA LYS A 130 -13.81 -5.31 -2.63
C LYS A 130 -14.80 -5.70 -3.73
N ASP A 131 -14.54 -5.31 -4.96
CA ASP A 131 -15.39 -5.63 -6.13
C ASP A 131 -15.43 -7.13 -6.41
N TRP A 132 -14.28 -7.81 -6.32
CA TRP A 132 -14.20 -9.25 -6.53
C TRP A 132 -15.00 -10.04 -5.49
N VAL A 133 -14.99 -9.61 -4.22
CA VAL A 133 -15.79 -10.20 -3.14
C VAL A 133 -17.27 -9.83 -3.27
N GLY A 134 -17.60 -8.70 -3.88
CA GLY A 134 -18.94 -8.11 -3.88
C GLY A 134 -19.29 -7.47 -2.54
N SER A 135 -18.28 -6.92 -1.85
CA SER A 135 -18.46 -6.22 -0.58
C SER A 135 -18.78 -4.75 -0.82
N PHE A 136 -19.65 -4.18 0.03
CA PHE A 136 -19.85 -2.73 0.08
C PHE A 136 -18.83 -2.01 0.94
N ARG A 137 -17.95 -2.74 1.63
CA ARG A 137 -16.94 -2.20 2.54
C ARG A 137 -15.56 -2.67 2.11
N TRP A 138 -14.56 -1.83 2.35
CA TRP A 138 -13.15 -2.22 2.20
C TRP A 138 -12.80 -3.33 3.18
N LEU A 139 -11.98 -4.25 2.73
CA LEU A 139 -11.51 -5.38 3.52
C LEU A 139 -10.13 -5.04 4.07
N ARG A 140 -9.91 -5.33 5.35
CA ARG A 140 -8.58 -5.15 5.95
C ARG A 140 -7.58 -6.14 5.37
N LEU A 141 -6.36 -5.68 5.15
CA LEU A 141 -5.29 -6.54 4.64
C LEU A 141 -4.89 -7.62 5.68
N GLY A 142 -4.91 -7.27 6.95
CA GLY A 142 -4.40 -8.12 8.03
C GLY A 142 -2.88 -8.27 7.92
N GLY A 143 -2.14 -7.47 8.68
CA GLY A 143 -0.69 -7.45 8.70
C GLY A 143 -0.19 -6.94 10.04
N ARG A 144 1.15 -6.89 10.20
CA ARG A 144 1.81 -6.34 11.38
C ARG A 144 2.27 -4.89 11.15
N HIS A 145 1.73 -4.22 10.13
CA HIS A 145 2.15 -2.87 9.74
C HIS A 145 3.67 -2.76 9.59
N ARG A 146 4.22 -3.58 8.72
CA ARG A 146 5.59 -3.54 8.23
C ARG A 146 5.54 -3.75 6.72
N ALA A 147 6.13 -2.86 5.99
CA ALA A 147 5.94 -2.74 4.54
C ALA A 147 6.17 -4.07 3.78
N LEU A 148 7.19 -4.86 4.12
CA LEU A 148 7.39 -6.16 3.47
C LEU A 148 6.27 -7.16 3.77
N GLY A 149 5.82 -7.24 5.03
CA GLY A 149 4.75 -8.15 5.46
C GLY A 149 3.40 -7.79 4.81
N ASP A 150 3.16 -6.49 4.62
CA ASP A 150 1.94 -5.99 4.00
C ASP A 150 1.97 -6.18 2.48
N CYS A 151 3.13 -6.03 1.80
CA CYS A 151 3.32 -6.50 0.42
C CYS A 151 3.00 -8.00 0.25
N GLU A 152 3.50 -8.86 1.15
CA GLU A 152 3.24 -10.30 1.10
C GLU A 152 1.76 -10.63 1.31
N SER A 153 1.10 -9.91 2.21
CA SER A 153 -0.34 -10.05 2.47
C SER A 153 -1.16 -9.58 1.27
N ALA A 154 -0.82 -8.46 0.66
CA ALA A 154 -1.44 -7.96 -0.57
C ALA A 154 -1.26 -8.95 -1.74
N ARG A 155 -0.09 -9.59 -1.85
CA ARG A 155 0.14 -10.65 -2.83
C ARG A 155 -0.78 -11.86 -2.63
N LYS A 156 -1.04 -12.27 -1.38
CA LYS A 156 -1.98 -13.37 -1.09
C LYS A 156 -3.39 -13.03 -1.57
N VAL A 157 -3.82 -11.77 -1.42
CA VAL A 157 -5.09 -11.27 -1.95
C VAL A 157 -5.11 -11.37 -3.48
N LEU A 158 -4.07 -10.92 -4.18
CA LEU A 158 -3.96 -11.01 -5.64
C LEU A 158 -4.01 -12.47 -6.12
N ILE A 159 -3.27 -13.38 -5.48
CA ILE A 159 -3.31 -14.82 -5.77
C ILE A 159 -4.72 -15.39 -5.54
N ARG A 160 -5.40 -14.97 -4.47
CA ARG A 160 -6.79 -15.41 -4.22
C ARG A 160 -7.73 -14.98 -5.33
N MET A 161 -7.64 -13.72 -5.78
CA MET A 161 -8.44 -13.22 -6.90
C MET A 161 -8.18 -13.99 -8.21
N SER A 162 -6.92 -14.39 -8.47
CA SER A 162 -6.54 -15.12 -9.69
C SER A 162 -7.14 -16.52 -9.79
N LYS A 163 -7.45 -17.14 -8.66
CA LYS A 163 -8.07 -18.49 -8.61
C LYS A 163 -9.57 -18.48 -8.94
N GLY A 164 -10.18 -17.32 -9.00
CA GLY A 164 -11.62 -17.18 -9.21
C GLY A 164 -12.43 -17.39 -7.92
N ARG A 165 -13.72 -17.10 -8.00
CA ARG A 165 -14.66 -17.44 -6.92
C ARG A 165 -15.00 -18.91 -7.03
N GLY A 166 -14.66 -19.71 -6.01
CA GLY A 166 -15.21 -21.05 -5.86
C GLY A 166 -16.73 -20.97 -5.61
N ALA A 167 -17.46 -22.02 -5.95
CA ALA A 167 -18.92 -22.09 -5.78
C ALA A 167 -19.41 -21.94 -4.31
N THR A 168 -18.50 -21.87 -3.35
CA THR A 168 -18.78 -21.83 -1.89
C THR A 168 -18.38 -20.49 -1.24
N PHE A 169 -18.09 -19.45 -2.02
CA PHE A 169 -17.79 -18.14 -1.42
C PHE A 169 -19.10 -17.47 -0.96
N THR A 170 -19.45 -17.62 0.31
CA THR A 170 -20.42 -16.77 0.98
C THR A 170 -19.66 -15.64 1.65
N PRO A 171 -19.94 -14.34 1.34
CA PRO A 171 -19.38 -13.24 2.11
C PRO A 171 -19.80 -13.46 3.58
N THR A 172 -18.84 -13.65 4.47
CA THR A 172 -19.14 -13.66 5.90
C THR A 172 -19.52 -12.21 6.26
N ALA A 173 -20.82 -11.98 6.42
CA ALA A 173 -21.27 -10.75 7.05
C ALA A 173 -20.65 -10.71 8.46
N PRO A 174 -20.16 -9.54 8.93
CA PRO A 174 -19.73 -9.40 10.31
C PRO A 174 -20.90 -9.80 11.21
N ALA A 175 -20.61 -10.55 12.27
CA ALA A 175 -21.62 -10.94 13.23
C ALA A 175 -22.29 -9.68 13.81
N PRO A 176 -23.59 -9.73 14.15
CA PRO A 176 -24.24 -8.63 14.82
C PRO A 176 -23.50 -8.34 16.14
N GLY A 177 -22.89 -7.15 16.27
CA GLY A 177 -22.09 -6.75 17.42
C GLY A 177 -20.59 -6.66 17.19
N ASP A 178 -20.07 -7.15 16.07
CA ASP A 178 -18.68 -6.87 15.70
C ASP A 178 -18.48 -5.38 15.46
N PRO A 179 -17.43 -4.76 16.05
CA PRO A 179 -17.15 -3.35 15.80
C PRO A 179 -16.98 -3.16 14.29
N ILE A 180 -17.69 -2.17 13.74
CA ILE A 180 -17.52 -1.75 12.34
C ILE A 180 -16.03 -1.50 12.15
N PRO A 181 -15.33 -2.27 11.30
CA PRO A 181 -13.93 -2.00 11.04
C PRO A 181 -13.85 -0.58 10.49
N GLY A 182 -13.17 0.29 11.22
CA GLY A 182 -12.81 1.62 10.71
C GLY A 182 -12.02 1.47 9.41
N PRO A 183 -11.93 2.53 8.60
CA PRO A 183 -11.06 2.52 7.44
C PRO A 183 -9.68 1.99 7.86
N PRO A 184 -8.96 1.25 6.97
CA PRO A 184 -7.61 0.78 7.28
C PRO A 184 -6.77 1.95 7.79
N ALA A 185 -5.83 1.68 8.71
CA ALA A 185 -4.89 2.69 9.16
C ALA A 185 -4.22 3.29 7.91
N GLY A 186 -4.46 4.54 7.63
CA GLY A 186 -4.14 5.20 6.35
C GLY A 186 -5.36 5.80 5.62
N SER A 187 -6.58 5.36 5.90
CA SER A 187 -7.81 5.87 5.25
C SER A 187 -8.55 6.93 6.08
N VAL A 188 -7.96 7.48 7.12
CA VAL A 188 -8.63 8.44 8.02
C VAL A 188 -8.97 9.78 7.34
N LEU A 189 -8.42 10.05 6.16
CA LEU A 189 -8.67 11.30 5.44
C LEU A 189 -10.00 11.37 4.66
N VAL A 190 -10.71 10.25 4.46
CA VAL A 190 -11.98 10.28 3.70
C VAL A 190 -13.20 10.50 4.62
N ALA A 191 -13.09 10.23 5.92
CA ALA A 191 -14.21 10.34 6.84
C ALA A 191 -14.50 11.77 7.31
N MET A 192 -13.59 12.75 7.12
CA MET A 192 -13.80 14.15 7.53
C MET A 192 -14.41 15.05 6.44
N ALA A 193 -14.55 14.58 5.20
CA ALA A 193 -15.10 15.38 4.12
C ALA A 193 -16.63 15.25 3.92
N LEU A 194 -17.32 14.41 4.71
CA LEU A 194 -18.75 14.16 4.55
C LEU A 194 -19.64 14.70 5.70
N THR A 195 -19.10 15.55 6.58
CA THR A 195 -19.89 16.17 7.65
C THR A 195 -19.81 17.69 7.65
N THR A 196 -19.92 18.34 6.51
CA THR A 196 -20.30 19.74 6.41
C THR A 196 -21.21 19.91 5.21
N ASP A 197 -22.48 19.69 5.38
CA ASP A 197 -23.54 20.60 5.00
C ASP A 197 -24.92 19.98 5.35
N ASN A 198 -25.49 20.42 6.42
CA ASN A 198 -26.93 20.57 6.56
C ASN A 198 -27.22 21.53 7.73
N SER A 199 -27.31 22.80 7.40
CA SER A 199 -28.11 23.80 8.12
C SER A 199 -28.54 24.87 7.15
#